data_522548b129f682f1e0d0716ad54cba78
#
_entry.id   522548b129f682f1e0d0716ad54cba78
#
_cell.length_a   1.000
_cell.length_b   1.000
_cell.length_c   1.000
_cell.angle_alpha   90.00
_cell.angle_beta   90.00
_cell.angle_gamma   90.00
#
_symmetry.space_group_name_H-M   'P 1'
#
loop_
_entity.id
_entity.type
_entity.pdbx_description
1 polymer ?
#
loop_
_entity_poly.entity_id
_entity_poly.type
_entity_poly.pdbx_seq_one_letter_code
_entity_poly.pdbx_strand_id
1 'polypeptide(L)'
;MTAGTAELRGRSLWDVLLPLLLLLALGRLWLMPMGSSFWVDEMGTVFVVQHGPRDPSLSVAPQVPQSVYYLLPRAASALFGSSEFTYRVPSLLAMAAALFLIARLAARLIHPRGTWFAAFACLALRGFDYQAADARPYGLGTLVACACLWFLVRWLDSAAWREALWFVVPAALLWRVHLIFWPFYLVFGIYTAERLIRRDTPVAWKRAAVVFALLGVALLPVLFQALALYRQAGAHVIVALPSVRDLVLSLKLGLVVVCEAGVWLASRALRWRADGSPLPRSSRILIASWWLCQPLCLFAFSRLTGNSVFVARYLWLALPGAALAATWVASRFVPATRWKPLAAALGAGVLLLNGQWDRGWPWHHNSDWRGAARKIQELRLGPDTPVICPSPFIEAKPPVWRPDYPLPGFLYTHLGVYPVPGQIWLFPFEDSAEAEGFARQLSGQTLDVSKSFVLYGGQGQVGFWKDWFNGRPELAGWSNEQFRTFGDVEVVLFHHPSR
;
A
#
# COMPACT_ATOMS: atom_id res chain seq x y z
N MET A 1 -49.00 39.21 9.42
CA MET A 1 -48.46 38.12 10.28
C MET A 1 -48.67 36.82 9.53
N THR A 2 -47.71 36.37 8.76
CA THR A 2 -47.70 35.06 8.10
C THR A 2 -46.54 34.29 8.71
N ALA A 3 -46.88 33.36 9.62
CA ALA A 3 -45.95 32.45 10.25
C ALA A 3 -45.35 31.50 9.18
N GLY A 4 -44.04 31.61 8.96
CA GLY A 4 -43.30 30.68 8.13
C GLY A 4 -43.30 29.29 8.77
N THR A 5 -44.02 28.37 8.17
CA THR A 5 -43.90 26.94 8.46
C THR A 5 -42.50 26.51 8.04
N ALA A 6 -41.58 26.38 9.00
CA ALA A 6 -40.31 25.68 8.85
C ALA A 6 -40.65 24.20 8.54
N GLU A 7 -40.61 23.83 7.25
CA GLU A 7 -40.63 22.44 6.82
C GLU A 7 -39.49 21.71 7.48
N LEU A 8 -39.76 20.94 8.53
CA LEU A 8 -38.93 19.85 9.02
C LEU A 8 -38.83 18.83 7.87
N ARG A 9 -37.86 19.03 6.96
CA ARG A 9 -37.48 18.01 5.97
C ARG A 9 -37.16 16.74 6.73
N GLY A 10 -38.08 15.79 6.76
CA GLY A 10 -37.85 14.46 7.32
C GLY A 10 -36.56 13.87 6.73
N ARG A 11 -35.65 13.43 7.59
CA ARG A 11 -34.40 12.79 7.17
C ARG A 11 -34.75 11.61 6.27
N SER A 12 -34.23 11.60 5.04
CA SER A 12 -34.37 10.47 4.12
C SER A 12 -33.69 9.24 4.73
N LEU A 13 -34.28 8.05 4.59
CA LEU A 13 -33.66 6.77 4.98
C LEU A 13 -32.16 6.66 4.51
N TRP A 14 -31.88 7.21 3.34
CA TRP A 14 -30.52 7.21 2.77
C TRP A 14 -29.52 8.07 3.56
N ASP A 15 -29.98 9.07 4.29
CA ASP A 15 -29.11 9.95 5.08
C ASP A 15 -28.62 9.27 6.37
N VAL A 16 -29.20 8.12 6.71
CA VAL A 16 -28.76 7.24 7.79
C VAL A 16 -28.07 6.00 7.23
N LEU A 17 -28.65 5.36 6.22
CA LEU A 17 -28.16 4.09 5.68
C LEU A 17 -26.77 4.20 5.04
N LEU A 18 -26.50 5.24 4.24
CA LEU A 18 -25.22 5.39 3.55
C LEU A 18 -24.05 5.65 4.53
N PRO A 19 -24.17 6.57 5.52
CA PRO A 19 -23.13 6.69 6.56
C PRO A 19 -22.94 5.40 7.35
N LEU A 20 -24.01 4.68 7.70
CA LEU A 20 -23.92 3.41 8.42
C LEU A 20 -23.17 2.35 7.61
N LEU A 21 -23.51 2.19 6.32
CA LEU A 21 -22.79 1.28 5.42
C LEU A 21 -21.32 1.66 5.29
N LEU A 22 -21.01 2.96 5.19
CA LEU A 22 -19.63 3.42 5.14
C LEU A 22 -18.89 3.10 6.44
N LEU A 23 -19.48 3.38 7.60
CA LEU A 23 -18.88 3.06 8.91
C LEU A 23 -18.66 1.56 9.08
N LEU A 24 -19.59 0.72 8.67
CA LEU A 24 -19.43 -0.74 8.68
C LEU A 24 -18.31 -1.18 7.75
N ALA A 25 -18.23 -0.61 6.53
CA ALA A 25 -17.16 -0.91 5.58
C ALA A 25 -15.79 -0.48 6.12
N LEU A 26 -15.65 0.75 6.63
CA LEU A 26 -14.42 1.24 7.24
C LEU A 26 -14.03 0.41 8.47
N GLY A 27 -15.01 0.06 9.33
CA GLY A 27 -14.78 -0.81 10.46
C GLY A 27 -14.21 -2.15 10.04
N ARG A 28 -14.86 -2.81 9.09
CA ARG A 28 -14.46 -4.16 8.65
C ARG A 28 -13.20 -4.19 7.80
N LEU A 29 -13.08 -3.26 6.83
CA LEU A 29 -12.00 -3.28 5.83
C LEU A 29 -10.73 -2.54 6.30
N TRP A 30 -10.86 -1.54 7.18
CA TRP A 30 -9.74 -0.68 7.57
C TRP A 30 -9.35 -0.84 9.04
N LEU A 31 -10.33 -0.74 9.99
CA LEU A 31 -9.99 -0.74 11.42
C LEU A 31 -9.65 -2.13 11.95
N MET A 32 -10.42 -3.16 11.59
CA MET A 32 -10.14 -4.50 12.09
C MET A 32 -8.76 -5.03 11.67
N PRO A 33 -8.30 -4.86 10.41
CA PRO A 33 -6.97 -5.32 9.99
C PRO A 33 -5.80 -4.63 10.70
N MET A 34 -6.00 -3.45 11.31
CA MET A 34 -4.92 -2.70 11.97
C MET A 34 -4.26 -3.44 13.15
N GLY A 35 -4.96 -4.39 13.77
CA GLY A 35 -4.42 -5.21 14.86
C GLY A 35 -3.65 -6.44 14.39
N SER A 36 -3.55 -6.71 13.09
CA SER A 36 -2.78 -7.86 12.57
C SER A 36 -1.26 -7.64 12.70
N SER A 37 -0.49 -8.73 12.68
CA SER A 37 0.97 -8.71 12.70
C SER A 37 1.54 -7.78 11.62
N PHE A 38 2.68 -7.13 11.88
CA PHE A 38 3.43 -6.43 10.84
C PHE A 38 3.93 -7.42 9.78
N TRP A 39 3.93 -7.01 8.52
CA TRP A 39 4.64 -7.69 7.47
C TRP A 39 6.03 -7.06 7.25
N VAL A 40 6.86 -7.67 6.41
CA VAL A 40 8.28 -7.35 6.27
C VAL A 40 8.55 -5.85 6.06
N ASP A 41 7.86 -5.22 5.11
CA ASP A 41 8.10 -3.80 4.82
C ASP A 41 7.66 -2.87 5.97
N GLU A 42 6.63 -3.23 6.75
CA GLU A 42 6.22 -2.47 7.93
C GLU A 42 7.25 -2.59 9.06
N MET A 43 7.89 -3.76 9.22
CA MET A 43 8.99 -3.93 10.17
C MET A 43 10.19 -3.04 9.80
N GLY A 44 10.43 -2.82 8.49
CA GLY A 44 11.37 -1.80 8.03
C GLY A 44 10.98 -0.39 8.46
N THR A 45 9.68 -0.06 8.48
CA THR A 45 9.19 1.23 9.02
C THR A 45 9.45 1.34 10.53
N VAL A 46 9.14 0.29 11.29
CA VAL A 46 9.41 0.23 12.75
C VAL A 46 10.89 0.45 13.01
N PHE A 47 11.77 -0.21 12.26
CA PHE A 47 13.21 -0.06 12.39
C PHE A 47 13.68 1.38 12.18
N VAL A 48 13.26 2.03 11.08
CA VAL A 48 13.62 3.43 10.80
C VAL A 48 13.11 4.38 11.88
N VAL A 49 11.94 4.13 12.46
CA VAL A 49 11.36 4.95 13.53
C VAL A 49 12.13 4.79 14.83
N GLN A 50 12.53 3.57 15.19
CA GLN A 50 13.22 3.24 16.45
C GLN A 50 14.70 3.62 16.43
N HIS A 51 15.42 3.30 15.34
CA HIS A 51 16.88 3.48 15.24
C HIS A 51 17.27 4.77 14.49
N GLY A 52 16.33 5.36 13.77
CA GLY A 52 16.54 6.59 13.00
C GLY A 52 17.01 6.34 11.55
N PRO A 53 16.87 7.36 10.69
CA PRO A 53 17.17 7.23 9.26
C PRO A 53 18.68 7.17 8.94
N ARG A 54 19.54 7.36 9.93
CA ARG A 54 21.02 7.36 9.79
C ARG A 54 21.67 6.10 10.36
N ASP A 55 20.88 5.10 10.76
CA ASP A 55 21.43 3.84 11.25
C ASP A 55 22.33 3.19 10.18
N PRO A 56 23.56 2.77 10.53
CA PRO A 56 24.51 2.21 9.57
C PRO A 56 24.00 0.98 8.84
N SER A 57 23.14 0.16 9.47
CA SER A 57 22.57 -1.04 8.86
C SER A 57 21.60 -0.74 7.71
N LEU A 58 21.10 0.51 7.58
CA LEU A 58 20.28 0.97 6.47
C LEU A 58 21.10 1.27 5.20
N SER A 59 22.44 1.22 5.25
CA SER A 59 23.30 1.41 4.07
C SER A 59 23.02 0.39 2.97
N VAL A 60 22.51 -0.78 3.31
CA VAL A 60 22.14 -1.85 2.37
C VAL A 60 20.84 -1.57 1.60
N ALA A 61 20.02 -0.65 2.10
CA ALA A 61 18.74 -0.26 1.49
C ALA A 61 18.54 1.28 1.59
N PRO A 62 19.42 2.07 0.93
CA PRO A 62 19.49 3.53 1.11
C PRO A 62 18.21 4.27 0.69
N GLN A 63 17.35 3.64 -0.10
CA GLN A 63 16.04 4.18 -0.48
C GLN A 63 15.02 4.16 0.66
N VAL A 64 15.16 3.25 1.64
CA VAL A 64 14.19 3.04 2.71
C VAL A 64 14.05 4.28 3.61
N PRO A 65 15.11 4.89 4.16
CA PRO A 65 14.98 5.99 5.11
C PRO A 65 14.59 7.35 4.48
N GLN A 66 14.47 7.44 3.17
CA GLN A 66 14.34 8.72 2.45
C GLN A 66 12.93 9.34 2.48
N SER A 67 11.94 8.62 2.97
CA SER A 67 10.56 9.10 2.99
C SER A 67 10.27 10.04 4.18
N VAL A 68 9.63 11.16 3.90
CA VAL A 68 9.09 12.04 4.96
C VAL A 68 7.94 11.40 5.74
N TYR A 69 7.39 10.31 5.24
CA TYR A 69 6.33 9.54 5.90
C TYR A 69 6.72 9.12 7.33
N TYR A 70 7.98 8.74 7.57
CA TYR A 70 8.43 8.21 8.85
C TYR A 70 8.30 9.18 10.02
N LEU A 71 8.15 10.48 9.75
CA LEU A 71 7.86 11.49 10.79
C LEU A 71 6.51 11.24 11.45
N LEU A 72 5.52 10.74 10.69
CA LEU A 72 4.16 10.52 11.20
C LEU A 72 4.06 9.32 12.16
N PRO A 73 4.50 8.09 11.80
CA PRO A 73 4.50 6.98 12.74
C PRO A 73 5.46 7.21 13.91
N ARG A 74 6.55 7.99 13.74
CA ARG A 74 7.41 8.41 14.84
C ARG A 74 6.66 9.30 15.85
N ALA A 75 5.89 10.27 15.37
CA ALA A 75 5.05 11.10 16.24
C ALA A 75 3.94 10.28 16.91
N ALA A 76 3.27 9.39 16.15
CA ALA A 76 2.24 8.53 16.70
C ALA A 76 2.78 7.60 17.79
N SER A 77 3.93 6.95 17.56
CA SER A 77 4.55 6.05 18.56
C SER A 77 5.07 6.80 19.79
N ALA A 78 5.54 8.03 19.63
CA ALA A 78 5.95 8.87 20.76
C ALA A 78 4.76 9.29 21.66
N LEU A 79 3.56 9.46 21.07
CA LEU A 79 2.36 9.88 21.80
C LEU A 79 1.58 8.71 22.39
N PHE A 80 1.51 7.57 21.70
CA PHE A 80 0.61 6.46 22.03
C PHE A 80 1.31 5.12 22.29
N GLY A 81 2.65 5.13 22.32
CA GLY A 81 3.45 3.90 22.45
C GLY A 81 3.58 3.11 21.14
N SER A 82 4.44 2.08 21.15
CA SER A 82 4.73 1.26 19.99
C SER A 82 3.79 0.06 19.93
N SER A 83 2.95 0.00 18.88
CA SER A 83 2.09 -1.14 18.58
C SER A 83 1.76 -1.15 17.09
N GLU A 84 1.32 -2.29 16.56
CA GLU A 84 0.88 -2.40 15.15
C GLU A 84 -0.19 -1.36 14.82
N PHE A 85 -1.15 -1.19 15.72
CA PHE A 85 -2.20 -0.19 15.57
C PHE A 85 -1.64 1.23 15.46
N THR A 86 -0.76 1.61 16.39
CA THR A 86 -0.20 2.97 16.48
C THR A 86 0.58 3.35 15.22
N TYR A 87 1.40 2.44 14.70
CA TYR A 87 2.17 2.69 13.48
C TYR A 87 1.30 2.87 12.22
N ARG A 88 0.09 2.29 12.21
CA ARG A 88 -0.87 2.34 11.09
C ARG A 88 -1.83 3.52 11.16
N VAL A 89 -2.04 4.13 12.33
CA VAL A 89 -2.94 5.29 12.52
C VAL A 89 -2.69 6.42 11.51
N PRO A 90 -1.44 6.85 11.22
CA PRO A 90 -1.21 7.89 10.22
C PRO A 90 -1.75 7.54 8.83
N SER A 91 -1.60 6.30 8.39
CA SER A 91 -2.13 5.82 7.11
C SER A 91 -3.65 5.77 7.10
N LEU A 92 -4.28 5.32 8.19
CA LEU A 92 -5.73 5.33 8.36
C LEU A 92 -6.30 6.75 8.21
N LEU A 93 -5.73 7.73 8.93
CA LEU A 93 -6.17 9.12 8.88
C LEU A 93 -5.95 9.74 7.49
N ALA A 94 -4.81 9.45 6.87
CA ALA A 94 -4.52 9.89 5.52
C ALA A 94 -5.55 9.33 4.51
N MET A 95 -5.86 8.04 4.60
CA MET A 95 -6.82 7.41 3.70
C MET A 95 -8.25 7.88 3.92
N ALA A 96 -8.67 8.16 5.17
CA ALA A 96 -9.96 8.76 5.46
C ALA A 96 -10.08 10.16 4.83
N ALA A 97 -9.06 10.99 4.96
CA ALA A 97 -9.01 12.31 4.33
C ALA A 97 -8.95 12.19 2.78
N ALA A 98 -8.21 11.23 2.24
CA ALA A 98 -8.16 10.96 0.80
C ALA A 98 -9.54 10.56 0.26
N LEU A 99 -10.24 9.63 0.94
CA LEU A 99 -11.60 9.20 0.57
C LEU A 99 -12.58 10.38 0.54
N PHE A 100 -12.50 11.25 1.53
CA PHE A 100 -13.29 12.49 1.56
C PHE A 100 -12.98 13.39 0.35
N LEU A 101 -11.70 13.63 0.04
CA LEU A 101 -11.30 14.45 -1.12
C LEU A 101 -11.73 13.82 -2.45
N ILE A 102 -11.63 12.49 -2.60
CA ILE A 102 -12.10 11.78 -3.80
C ILE A 102 -13.61 11.95 -3.98
N ALA A 103 -14.37 11.81 -2.89
CA ALA A 103 -15.83 12.04 -2.93
C ALA A 103 -16.16 13.49 -3.33
N ARG A 104 -15.40 14.48 -2.84
CA ARG A 104 -15.53 15.90 -3.23
C ARG A 104 -15.13 16.14 -4.69
N LEU A 105 -14.08 15.49 -5.17
CA LEU A 105 -13.66 15.53 -6.58
C LEU A 105 -14.73 14.89 -7.48
N ALA A 106 -15.31 13.75 -7.10
CA ALA A 106 -16.42 13.15 -7.84
C ALA A 106 -17.62 14.09 -7.95
N ALA A 107 -17.99 14.79 -6.85
CA ALA A 107 -19.05 15.78 -6.87
C ALA A 107 -18.77 16.94 -7.82
N ARG A 108 -17.53 17.39 -7.88
CA ARG A 108 -17.14 18.55 -8.70
C ARG A 108 -16.93 18.21 -10.17
N LEU A 109 -16.32 17.05 -10.44
CA LEU A 109 -15.91 16.66 -11.79
C LEU A 109 -16.98 15.88 -12.54
N ILE A 110 -17.83 15.13 -11.83
CA ILE A 110 -18.75 14.16 -12.46
C ILE A 110 -20.21 14.54 -12.18
N HIS A 111 -20.65 14.41 -10.92
CA HIS A 111 -22.04 14.70 -10.56
C HIS A 111 -22.16 14.97 -9.05
N PRO A 112 -22.88 16.02 -8.58
CA PRO A 112 -22.97 16.37 -7.16
C PRO A 112 -23.47 15.24 -6.25
N ARG A 113 -24.31 14.33 -6.76
CA ARG A 113 -24.86 13.18 -6.03
C ARG A 113 -24.03 11.91 -6.17
N GLY A 114 -22.91 11.93 -6.94
CA GLY A 114 -22.01 10.79 -7.15
C GLY A 114 -21.03 10.50 -6.01
N THR A 115 -21.02 11.31 -4.95
CA THR A 115 -20.08 11.25 -3.82
C THR A 115 -19.99 9.87 -3.16
N TRP A 116 -21.13 9.33 -2.77
CA TRP A 116 -21.21 8.04 -2.09
C TRP A 116 -20.82 6.88 -2.99
N PHE A 117 -21.24 6.93 -4.27
CA PHE A 117 -20.86 5.93 -5.25
C PHE A 117 -19.35 5.90 -5.45
N ALA A 118 -18.70 7.06 -5.61
CA ALA A 118 -17.26 7.17 -5.76
C ALA A 118 -16.51 6.64 -4.51
N ALA A 119 -17.03 6.95 -3.31
CA ALA A 119 -16.45 6.43 -2.06
C ALA A 119 -16.51 4.90 -2.02
N PHE A 120 -17.66 4.28 -2.28
CA PHE A 120 -17.79 2.82 -2.30
C PHE A 120 -17.04 2.18 -3.49
N ALA A 121 -16.90 2.87 -4.63
CA ALA A 121 -16.07 2.41 -5.74
C ALA A 121 -14.58 2.35 -5.36
N CYS A 122 -14.10 3.27 -4.52
CA CYS A 122 -12.75 3.17 -3.93
C CYS A 122 -12.63 1.94 -3.04
N LEU A 123 -13.59 1.71 -2.14
CA LEU A 123 -13.60 0.56 -1.23
C LEU A 123 -13.83 -0.79 -1.94
N ALA A 124 -14.30 -0.78 -3.19
CA ALA A 124 -14.34 -1.98 -4.03
C ALA A 124 -12.95 -2.43 -4.52
N LEU A 125 -11.93 -1.58 -4.38
CA LEU A 125 -10.57 -1.83 -4.82
C LEU A 125 -9.69 -2.23 -3.63
N ARG A 126 -9.47 -3.53 -3.43
CA ARG A 126 -8.73 -4.06 -2.28
C ARG A 126 -7.38 -3.37 -2.03
N GLY A 127 -6.64 -2.94 -3.07
CA GLY A 127 -5.41 -2.18 -2.91
C GLY A 127 -5.62 -0.78 -2.33
N PHE A 128 -6.82 -0.21 -2.44
CA PHE A 128 -7.18 1.05 -1.76
C PHE A 128 -7.41 0.81 -0.27
N ASP A 129 -8.16 -0.23 0.09
CA ASP A 129 -8.41 -0.60 1.49
C ASP A 129 -7.12 -0.99 2.21
N TYR A 130 -6.25 -1.70 1.50
CA TYR A 130 -4.96 -2.16 2.03
C TYR A 130 -4.12 -1.00 2.57
N GLN A 131 -4.08 0.14 1.87
CA GLN A 131 -3.28 1.30 2.27
C GLN A 131 -3.71 1.91 3.62
N ALA A 132 -4.96 1.72 4.03
CA ALA A 132 -5.48 2.30 5.27
C ALA A 132 -4.92 1.60 6.52
N ALA A 133 -4.65 0.30 6.43
CA ALA A 133 -4.11 -0.51 7.52
C ALA A 133 -2.61 -0.83 7.34
N ASP A 134 -1.88 -0.07 6.52
CA ASP A 134 -0.48 -0.31 6.16
C ASP A 134 0.42 0.79 6.73
N ALA A 135 1.38 0.44 7.58
CA ALA A 135 2.37 1.37 8.11
C ALA A 135 3.44 1.74 7.06
N ARG A 136 2.99 2.16 5.87
CA ARG A 136 3.82 2.49 4.70
C ARG A 136 3.39 3.83 4.07
N PRO A 137 4.23 4.46 3.25
CA PRO A 137 3.99 5.81 2.71
C PRO A 137 2.81 5.91 1.73
N TYR A 138 2.20 4.79 1.29
CA TYR A 138 1.23 4.79 0.19
C TYR A 138 -0.05 5.55 0.53
N GLY A 139 -0.61 5.36 1.73
CA GLY A 139 -1.80 6.08 2.19
C GLY A 139 -1.57 7.60 2.24
N LEU A 140 -0.43 8.04 2.77
CA LEU A 140 -0.05 9.46 2.74
C LEU A 140 0.12 9.97 1.30
N GLY A 141 0.76 9.20 0.43
CA GLY A 141 0.90 9.54 -0.99
C GLY A 141 -0.44 9.74 -1.67
N THR A 142 -1.41 8.86 -1.40
CA THR A 142 -2.78 8.98 -1.93
C THR A 142 -3.48 10.24 -1.43
N LEU A 143 -3.37 10.58 -0.14
CA LEU A 143 -3.89 11.85 0.39
C LEU A 143 -3.27 13.06 -0.29
N VAL A 144 -1.93 13.08 -0.35
CA VAL A 144 -1.19 14.22 -0.94
C VAL A 144 -1.55 14.38 -2.41
N ALA A 145 -1.65 13.29 -3.18
CA ALA A 145 -2.10 13.32 -4.57
C ALA A 145 -3.53 13.88 -4.72
N CYS A 146 -4.46 13.44 -3.86
CA CYS A 146 -5.83 13.97 -3.85
C CYS A 146 -5.87 15.47 -3.51
N ALA A 147 -5.06 15.92 -2.55
CA ALA A 147 -4.94 17.32 -2.18
C ALA A 147 -4.36 18.15 -3.33
N CYS A 148 -3.32 17.65 -4.02
CA CYS A 148 -2.77 18.28 -5.20
C CYS A 148 -3.85 18.52 -6.26
N LEU A 149 -4.62 17.47 -6.60
CA LEU A 149 -5.67 17.57 -7.62
C LEU A 149 -6.82 18.48 -7.19
N TRP A 150 -7.21 18.43 -5.91
CA TRP A 150 -8.22 19.32 -5.37
C TRP A 150 -7.83 20.78 -5.52
N PHE A 151 -6.62 21.15 -5.14
CA PHE A 151 -6.15 22.52 -5.23
C PHE A 151 -5.77 22.93 -6.65
N LEU A 152 -5.26 22.01 -7.49
CA LEU A 152 -5.02 22.27 -8.91
C LEU A 152 -6.32 22.65 -9.65
N VAL A 153 -7.39 21.88 -9.43
CA VAL A 153 -8.71 22.18 -10.01
C VAL A 153 -9.21 23.55 -9.55
N ARG A 154 -9.12 23.84 -8.24
CA ARG A 154 -9.55 25.13 -7.67
C ARG A 154 -8.71 26.31 -8.20
N TRP A 155 -7.42 26.12 -8.31
CA TRP A 155 -6.53 27.13 -8.87
C TRP A 155 -6.88 27.44 -10.33
N LEU A 156 -7.05 26.41 -11.15
CA LEU A 156 -7.41 26.58 -12.55
C LEU A 156 -8.81 27.18 -12.74
N ASP A 157 -9.71 27.07 -11.77
CA ASP A 157 -11.04 27.68 -11.81
C ASP A 157 -11.04 29.14 -11.31
N SER A 158 -10.15 29.52 -10.39
CA SER A 158 -10.18 30.85 -9.75
C SER A 158 -9.02 31.76 -10.13
N ALA A 159 -7.92 31.22 -10.65
CA ALA A 159 -6.63 31.86 -10.82
C ALA A 159 -6.07 32.52 -9.53
N ALA A 160 -6.53 32.16 -8.35
CA ALA A 160 -6.06 32.74 -7.09
C ALA A 160 -4.67 32.21 -6.73
N TRP A 161 -3.74 33.13 -6.35
CA TRP A 161 -2.38 32.71 -5.93
C TRP A 161 -2.37 31.84 -4.69
N ARG A 162 -3.31 32.03 -3.80
CA ARG A 162 -3.49 31.18 -2.63
C ARG A 162 -3.72 29.71 -3.01
N GLU A 163 -4.58 29.46 -4.01
CA GLU A 163 -4.86 28.09 -4.49
C GLU A 163 -3.65 27.51 -5.23
N ALA A 164 -2.88 28.34 -5.97
CA ALA A 164 -1.62 27.93 -6.57
C ALA A 164 -0.61 27.47 -5.50
N LEU A 165 -0.47 28.22 -4.41
CA LEU A 165 0.41 27.86 -3.30
C LEU A 165 -0.04 26.56 -2.63
N TRP A 166 -1.34 26.42 -2.35
CA TRP A 166 -1.91 25.19 -1.81
C TRP A 166 -1.76 23.97 -2.74
N PHE A 167 -1.60 24.19 -4.06
CA PHE A 167 -1.22 23.14 -5.00
C PHE A 167 0.28 22.82 -4.94
N VAL A 168 1.15 23.85 -4.99
CA VAL A 168 2.62 23.67 -5.07
C VAL A 168 3.16 22.97 -3.83
N VAL A 169 2.68 23.31 -2.63
CA VAL A 169 3.18 22.73 -1.36
C VAL A 169 2.99 21.23 -1.31
N PRO A 170 1.77 20.64 -1.43
CA PRO A 170 1.62 19.20 -1.44
C PRO A 170 2.25 18.56 -2.69
N ALA A 171 2.29 19.23 -3.85
CA ALA A 171 2.97 18.72 -5.02
C ALA A 171 4.49 18.59 -4.80
N ALA A 172 5.14 19.54 -4.14
CA ALA A 172 6.55 19.43 -3.76
C ALA A 172 6.79 18.33 -2.72
N LEU A 173 5.78 18.01 -1.89
CA LEU A 173 5.86 16.98 -0.88
C LEU A 173 5.66 15.57 -1.46
N LEU A 174 4.84 15.40 -2.52
CA LEU A 174 4.43 14.09 -3.04
C LEU A 174 5.62 13.18 -3.37
N TRP A 175 6.64 13.70 -4.05
CA TRP A 175 7.82 12.91 -4.41
C TRP A 175 8.72 12.60 -3.21
N ARG A 176 8.67 13.42 -2.14
CA ARG A 176 9.36 13.16 -0.86
C ARG A 176 8.66 12.10 -0.01
N VAL A 177 7.36 11.85 -0.27
CA VAL A 177 6.63 10.74 0.35
C VAL A 177 7.13 9.41 -0.20
N HIS A 178 7.26 9.29 -1.53
CA HIS A 178 7.84 8.11 -2.17
C HIS A 178 8.32 8.43 -3.59
N LEU A 179 9.56 8.05 -3.91
CA LEU A 179 10.16 8.36 -5.21
C LEU A 179 9.39 7.77 -6.41
N ILE A 180 8.66 6.67 -6.21
CA ILE A 180 7.86 6.01 -7.26
C ILE A 180 6.66 6.85 -7.75
N PHE A 181 6.31 7.94 -7.09
CA PHE A 181 5.16 8.77 -7.44
C PHE A 181 5.46 9.83 -8.54
N TRP A 182 6.65 9.83 -9.12
CA TRP A 182 7.02 10.75 -10.19
C TRP A 182 6.04 10.77 -11.39
N PRO A 183 5.38 9.65 -11.82
CA PRO A 183 4.46 9.70 -12.96
C PRO A 183 3.25 10.59 -12.71
N PHE A 184 2.90 10.84 -11.44
CA PHE A 184 1.73 11.62 -11.09
C PHE A 184 1.86 13.10 -11.49
N TYR A 185 3.07 13.62 -11.66
CA TYR A 185 3.30 14.99 -12.16
C TYR A 185 2.85 15.16 -13.61
N LEU A 186 2.82 14.09 -14.40
CA LEU A 186 2.24 14.13 -15.76
C LEU A 186 0.73 14.42 -15.70
N VAL A 187 0.03 13.91 -14.68
CA VAL A 187 -1.41 14.20 -14.50
C VAL A 187 -1.62 15.72 -14.34
N PHE A 188 -0.78 16.38 -13.54
CA PHE A 188 -0.85 17.84 -13.35
C PHE A 188 -0.61 18.59 -14.65
N GLY A 189 0.44 18.19 -15.39
CA GLY A 189 0.78 18.81 -16.69
C GLY A 189 -0.30 18.61 -17.74
N ILE A 190 -0.77 17.36 -17.93
CA ILE A 190 -1.81 17.01 -18.91
C ILE A 190 -3.11 17.78 -18.63
N TYR A 191 -3.56 17.78 -17.37
CA TYR A 191 -4.79 18.49 -17.02
C TYR A 191 -4.68 19.99 -17.19
N THR A 192 -3.57 20.59 -16.73
CA THR A 192 -3.34 22.03 -16.88
C THR A 192 -3.26 22.43 -18.36
N ALA A 193 -2.52 21.66 -19.17
CA ALA A 193 -2.42 21.90 -20.61
C ALA A 193 -3.79 21.83 -21.32
N GLU A 194 -4.60 20.81 -21.02
CA GLU A 194 -5.95 20.68 -21.58
C GLU A 194 -6.82 21.92 -21.26
N ARG A 195 -6.79 22.36 -19.98
CA ARG A 195 -7.54 23.54 -19.54
C ARG A 195 -7.09 24.84 -20.26
N LEU A 196 -5.77 25.02 -20.42
CA LEU A 196 -5.19 26.16 -21.09
C LEU A 196 -5.47 26.17 -22.61
N ILE A 197 -5.33 25.01 -23.27
CA ILE A 197 -5.62 24.84 -24.71
C ILE A 197 -7.09 25.13 -24.98
N ARG A 198 -7.99 24.66 -24.13
CA ARG A 198 -9.44 24.88 -24.26
C ARG A 198 -9.88 26.27 -23.86
N ARG A 199 -9.01 27.07 -23.24
CA ARG A 199 -9.36 28.38 -22.68
C ARG A 199 -10.55 28.32 -21.71
N ASP A 200 -10.69 27.18 -21.00
CA ASP A 200 -11.73 26.97 -19.98
C ASP A 200 -11.22 27.27 -18.55
N THR A 201 -10.19 28.08 -18.44
CA THR A 201 -9.56 28.56 -17.21
C THR A 201 -9.21 30.05 -17.30
N PRO A 202 -9.35 30.83 -16.22
CA PRO A 202 -8.86 32.21 -16.16
C PRO A 202 -7.32 32.30 -15.99
N VAL A 203 -6.63 31.15 -15.81
CA VAL A 203 -5.17 31.12 -15.68
C VAL A 203 -4.51 31.30 -17.04
N ALA A 204 -3.59 32.28 -17.17
CA ALA A 204 -2.80 32.48 -18.38
C ALA A 204 -1.59 31.51 -18.43
N TRP A 205 -1.11 31.19 -19.65
CA TRP A 205 0.08 30.35 -19.87
C TRP A 205 1.31 30.81 -19.10
N LYS A 206 1.59 32.11 -19.07
CA LYS A 206 2.72 32.70 -18.33
C LYS A 206 2.61 32.35 -16.83
N ARG A 207 1.42 32.45 -16.27
CA ARG A 207 1.18 32.16 -14.85
C ARG A 207 1.32 30.69 -14.55
N ALA A 208 0.82 29.82 -15.44
CA ALA A 208 1.02 28.39 -15.32
C ALA A 208 2.51 28.04 -15.37
N ALA A 209 3.26 28.60 -16.32
CA ALA A 209 4.70 28.40 -16.42
C ALA A 209 5.44 28.80 -15.14
N VAL A 210 5.10 29.93 -14.52
CA VAL A 210 5.71 30.37 -13.24
C VAL A 210 5.43 29.37 -12.13
N VAL A 211 4.18 28.89 -11.97
CA VAL A 211 3.81 27.96 -10.91
C VAL A 211 4.52 26.62 -11.09
N PHE A 212 4.59 26.09 -12.33
CA PHE A 212 5.31 24.85 -12.59
C PHE A 212 6.84 25.00 -12.51
N ALA A 213 7.40 26.18 -12.83
CA ALA A 213 8.81 26.47 -12.60
C ALA A 213 9.15 26.49 -11.11
N LEU A 214 8.32 27.12 -10.27
CA LEU A 214 8.47 27.09 -8.81
C LEU A 214 8.39 25.66 -8.27
N LEU A 215 7.46 24.86 -8.76
CA LEU A 215 7.38 23.44 -8.42
C LEU A 215 8.65 22.70 -8.85
N GLY A 216 9.14 22.92 -10.07
CA GLY A 216 10.38 22.34 -10.59
C GLY A 216 11.58 22.64 -9.69
N VAL A 217 11.75 23.89 -9.28
CA VAL A 217 12.80 24.31 -8.34
C VAL A 217 12.66 23.59 -7.00
N ALA A 218 11.44 23.47 -6.46
CA ALA A 218 11.18 22.78 -5.20
C ALA A 218 11.49 21.27 -5.27
N LEU A 219 11.45 20.67 -6.48
CA LEU A 219 11.73 19.25 -6.72
C LEU A 219 13.22 18.96 -7.00
N LEU A 220 14.07 19.96 -7.28
CA LEU A 220 15.49 19.73 -7.58
C LEU A 220 16.23 18.86 -6.54
N PRO A 221 16.08 19.09 -5.22
CA PRO A 221 16.77 18.24 -4.22
C PRO A 221 16.36 16.77 -4.32
N VAL A 222 15.07 16.48 -4.56
CA VAL A 222 14.56 15.12 -4.70
C VAL A 222 15.03 14.50 -6.00
N LEU A 223 15.12 15.27 -7.08
CA LEU A 223 15.63 14.80 -8.37
C LEU A 223 17.08 14.33 -8.25
N PHE A 224 17.95 15.11 -7.62
CA PHE A 224 19.35 14.70 -7.40
C PHE A 224 19.43 13.42 -6.55
N GLN A 225 18.61 13.30 -5.52
CA GLN A 225 18.53 12.11 -4.70
C GLN A 225 18.04 10.90 -5.50
N ALA A 226 16.98 11.05 -6.30
CA ALA A 226 16.45 9.99 -7.15
C ALA A 226 17.48 9.51 -8.19
N LEU A 227 18.26 10.43 -8.79
CA LEU A 227 19.33 10.10 -9.73
C LEU A 227 20.48 9.33 -9.06
N ALA A 228 20.83 9.68 -7.82
CA ALA A 228 21.85 8.96 -7.07
C ALA A 228 21.40 7.52 -6.75
N LEU A 229 20.15 7.33 -6.33
CA LEU A 229 19.58 6.02 -6.02
C LEU A 229 19.34 5.16 -7.27
N TYR A 230 19.03 5.76 -8.42
CA TYR A 230 18.82 5.05 -9.67
C TYR A 230 20.05 4.22 -10.08
N ARG A 231 21.25 4.73 -9.83
CA ARG A 231 22.52 4.04 -10.14
C ARG A 231 22.70 2.76 -9.31
N GLN A 232 22.02 2.65 -8.17
CA GLN A 232 22.09 1.51 -7.25
C GLN A 232 20.88 0.58 -7.39
N ALA A 233 19.83 1.00 -8.11
CA ALA A 233 18.54 0.32 -8.17
C ALA A 233 18.61 -1.12 -8.71
N GLY A 234 19.55 -1.41 -9.62
CA GLY A 234 19.70 -2.74 -10.22
C GLY A 234 20.00 -3.86 -9.20
N ALA A 235 20.63 -3.51 -8.06
CA ALA A 235 20.95 -4.48 -7.00
C ALA A 235 19.74 -4.86 -6.11
N HIS A 236 18.65 -4.09 -6.18
CA HIS A 236 17.48 -4.22 -5.30
C HIS A 236 16.21 -4.67 -6.04
N VAL A 237 16.33 -5.10 -7.30
CA VAL A 237 15.19 -5.50 -8.14
C VAL A 237 15.15 -7.01 -8.27
N ILE A 238 14.12 -7.63 -7.64
CA ILE A 238 13.83 -9.07 -7.80
C ILE A 238 12.60 -9.31 -8.68
N VAL A 239 11.82 -8.28 -8.96
CA VAL A 239 10.54 -8.45 -9.64
C VAL A 239 10.77 -8.65 -11.13
N ALA A 240 10.20 -9.70 -11.69
CA ALA A 240 10.24 -9.96 -13.13
C ALA A 240 9.71 -8.77 -13.94
N LEU A 241 10.21 -8.62 -15.17
CA LEU A 241 9.71 -7.59 -16.08
C LEU A 241 8.22 -7.80 -16.37
N PRO A 242 7.38 -6.74 -16.26
CA PRO A 242 5.95 -6.87 -16.41
C PRO A 242 5.56 -7.27 -17.84
N SER A 243 4.61 -8.17 -17.97
CA SER A 243 3.95 -8.50 -19.24
C SER A 243 2.82 -7.52 -19.54
N VAL A 244 2.31 -7.52 -20.78
CA VAL A 244 1.10 -6.76 -21.16
C VAL A 244 -0.10 -7.20 -20.33
N ARG A 245 -0.19 -8.49 -19.97
CA ARG A 245 -1.23 -9.01 -19.08
C ARG A 245 -1.18 -8.32 -17.71
N ASP A 246 0.01 -8.15 -17.14
CA ASP A 246 0.18 -7.49 -15.83
C ASP A 246 -0.27 -6.03 -15.90
N LEU A 247 0.06 -5.33 -17.01
CA LEU A 247 -0.44 -3.98 -17.26
C LEU A 247 -1.98 -3.96 -17.28
N VAL A 248 -2.63 -4.80 -18.08
CA VAL A 248 -4.09 -4.85 -18.17
C VAL A 248 -4.74 -5.15 -16.82
N LEU A 249 -4.21 -6.12 -16.06
CA LEU A 249 -4.69 -6.46 -14.73
C LEU A 249 -4.53 -5.29 -13.74
N SER A 250 -3.47 -4.50 -13.87
CA SER A 250 -3.20 -3.35 -13.00
C SER A 250 -4.21 -2.22 -13.19
N LEU A 251 -4.79 -2.08 -14.38
CA LEU A 251 -5.78 -1.04 -14.69
C LEU A 251 -7.14 -1.25 -13.99
N LYS A 252 -7.36 -2.40 -13.34
CA LYS A 252 -8.62 -2.69 -12.64
C LYS A 252 -9.86 -2.49 -13.52
N LEU A 253 -9.73 -2.78 -14.81
CA LEU A 253 -10.82 -2.64 -15.81
C LEU A 253 -12.11 -3.33 -15.37
N GLY A 254 -11.99 -4.46 -14.64
CA GLY A 254 -13.14 -5.20 -14.13
C GLY A 254 -14.11 -4.31 -13.31
N LEU A 255 -13.61 -3.42 -12.45
CA LEU A 255 -14.47 -2.50 -11.71
C LEU A 255 -15.26 -1.58 -12.65
N VAL A 256 -14.57 -0.97 -13.62
CA VAL A 256 -15.19 -0.02 -14.56
C VAL A 256 -16.24 -0.71 -15.41
N VAL A 257 -15.90 -1.89 -15.97
CA VAL A 257 -16.81 -2.68 -16.83
C VAL A 257 -18.00 -3.20 -16.02
N VAL A 258 -17.79 -3.74 -14.82
CA VAL A 258 -18.90 -4.25 -13.98
C VAL A 258 -19.83 -3.12 -13.55
N CYS A 259 -19.29 -1.95 -13.18
CA CYS A 259 -20.10 -0.78 -12.87
C CYS A 259 -20.88 -0.29 -14.10
N GLU A 260 -20.24 -0.20 -15.27
CA GLU A 260 -20.91 0.22 -16.50
C GLU A 260 -22.01 -0.76 -16.90
N ALA A 261 -21.69 -2.05 -16.99
CA ALA A 261 -22.64 -3.09 -17.38
C ALA A 261 -23.80 -3.22 -16.38
N GLY A 262 -23.49 -3.25 -15.07
CA GLY A 262 -24.51 -3.37 -14.03
C GLY A 262 -25.47 -2.18 -14.01
N VAL A 263 -24.94 -0.96 -14.11
CA VAL A 263 -25.76 0.25 -14.17
C VAL A 263 -26.54 0.35 -15.48
N TRP A 264 -25.93 -0.02 -16.61
CA TRP A 264 -26.63 -0.08 -17.90
C TRP A 264 -27.79 -1.07 -17.87
N LEU A 265 -27.58 -2.30 -17.36
CA LEU A 265 -28.63 -3.31 -17.21
C LEU A 265 -29.76 -2.81 -16.30
N ALA A 266 -29.41 -2.24 -15.14
CA ALA A 266 -30.37 -1.64 -14.22
C ALA A 266 -31.17 -0.51 -14.89
N SER A 267 -30.51 0.35 -15.67
CA SER A 267 -31.17 1.45 -16.39
C SER A 267 -32.19 0.93 -17.42
N ARG A 268 -31.83 -0.15 -18.13
CA ARG A 268 -32.74 -0.80 -19.10
C ARG A 268 -33.92 -1.48 -18.40
N ALA A 269 -33.66 -2.31 -17.39
CA ALA A 269 -34.69 -3.05 -16.66
C ALA A 269 -35.69 -2.11 -15.95
N LEU A 270 -35.18 -1.03 -15.35
CA LEU A 270 -35.97 -0.05 -14.58
C LEU A 270 -36.39 1.16 -15.40
N ARG A 271 -36.10 1.17 -16.71
CA ARG A 271 -36.43 2.22 -17.67
C ARG A 271 -35.98 3.62 -17.22
N TRP A 272 -34.74 3.69 -16.68
CA TRP A 272 -34.15 4.95 -16.24
C TRP A 272 -33.84 5.85 -17.46
N ARG A 273 -34.05 7.17 -17.24
CA ARG A 273 -33.56 8.20 -18.16
C ARG A 273 -32.52 9.02 -17.42
N ALA A 274 -31.29 9.05 -17.93
CA ALA A 274 -30.24 9.86 -17.36
C ALA A 274 -30.55 11.35 -17.53
N ASP A 275 -30.31 12.14 -16.48
CA ASP A 275 -30.58 13.59 -16.48
C ASP A 275 -29.36 14.40 -16.99
N GLY A 276 -28.25 13.72 -17.35
CA GLY A 276 -26.96 14.35 -17.45
C GLY A 276 -26.54 14.84 -18.84
N SER A 277 -26.01 16.05 -18.90
CA SER A 277 -25.16 16.51 -19.98
C SER A 277 -23.85 15.68 -20.02
N PRO A 278 -23.23 15.50 -21.20
CA PRO A 278 -21.95 14.79 -21.31
C PRO A 278 -20.88 15.52 -20.45
N LEU A 279 -20.08 14.73 -19.74
CA LEU A 279 -19.02 15.23 -18.88
C LEU A 279 -18.07 16.16 -19.67
N PRO A 280 -17.65 17.32 -19.11
CA PRO A 280 -16.66 18.17 -19.73
C PRO A 280 -15.40 17.40 -20.13
N ARG A 281 -14.79 17.76 -21.25
CA ARG A 281 -13.62 17.03 -21.75
C ARG A 281 -12.44 17.14 -20.77
N SER A 282 -12.25 18.30 -20.15
CA SER A 282 -11.22 18.51 -19.14
C SER A 282 -11.38 17.54 -17.94
N SER A 283 -12.62 17.33 -17.44
CA SER A 283 -12.88 16.33 -16.41
C SER A 283 -12.55 14.90 -16.85
N ARG A 284 -12.90 14.54 -18.10
CA ARG A 284 -12.57 13.21 -18.66
C ARG A 284 -11.06 13.00 -18.77
N ILE A 285 -10.32 14.01 -19.20
CA ILE A 285 -8.85 13.97 -19.31
C ILE A 285 -8.23 13.82 -17.91
N LEU A 286 -8.70 14.57 -16.92
CA LEU A 286 -8.19 14.43 -15.55
C LEU A 286 -8.40 13.01 -15.01
N ILE A 287 -9.61 12.45 -15.13
CA ILE A 287 -9.93 11.11 -14.67
C ILE A 287 -9.08 10.06 -15.39
N ALA A 288 -8.99 10.14 -16.72
CA ALA A 288 -8.21 9.22 -17.53
C ALA A 288 -6.71 9.30 -17.23
N SER A 289 -6.14 10.51 -17.11
CA SER A 289 -4.72 10.68 -16.79
C SER A 289 -4.41 10.18 -15.38
N TRP A 290 -5.27 10.46 -14.38
CA TRP A 290 -5.09 9.90 -13.03
C TRP A 290 -5.08 8.36 -13.03
N TRP A 291 -6.00 7.76 -13.75
CA TRP A 291 -6.12 6.29 -13.84
C TRP A 291 -4.94 5.65 -14.57
N LEU A 292 -4.47 6.27 -15.68
CA LEU A 292 -3.58 5.59 -16.63
C LEU A 292 -2.11 5.96 -16.48
N CYS A 293 -1.77 7.21 -16.06
CA CYS A 293 -0.37 7.65 -16.09
C CYS A 293 0.55 6.78 -15.22
N GLN A 294 0.17 6.48 -13.98
CA GLN A 294 1.01 5.69 -13.08
C GLN A 294 1.30 4.28 -13.66
N PRO A 295 0.30 3.45 -14.03
CA PRO A 295 0.55 2.14 -14.60
C PRO A 295 1.35 2.17 -15.90
N LEU A 296 0.98 3.07 -16.84
CA LEU A 296 1.65 3.14 -18.13
C LEU A 296 3.11 3.59 -18.00
N CYS A 297 3.39 4.60 -17.18
CA CYS A 297 4.75 5.10 -16.99
C CYS A 297 5.63 4.08 -16.29
N LEU A 298 5.15 3.40 -15.23
CA LEU A 298 5.94 2.38 -14.53
C LEU A 298 6.14 1.14 -15.40
N PHE A 299 5.16 0.77 -16.21
CA PHE A 299 5.31 -0.29 -17.21
C PHE A 299 6.39 0.07 -18.23
N ALA A 300 6.27 1.25 -18.87
CA ALA A 300 7.24 1.71 -19.85
C ALA A 300 8.65 1.84 -19.25
N PHE A 301 8.77 2.42 -18.06
CA PHE A 301 10.04 2.53 -17.34
C PHE A 301 10.66 1.14 -17.10
N SER A 302 9.90 0.18 -16.57
CA SER A 302 10.40 -1.18 -16.31
C SER A 302 10.88 -1.87 -17.58
N ARG A 303 10.12 -1.75 -18.67
CA ARG A 303 10.47 -2.38 -19.95
C ARG A 303 11.65 -1.72 -20.66
N LEU A 304 11.78 -0.39 -20.56
CA LEU A 304 12.85 0.37 -21.23
C LEU A 304 14.19 0.29 -20.47
N THR A 305 14.15 0.23 -19.14
CA THR A 305 15.38 0.24 -18.33
C THR A 305 15.86 -1.16 -17.94
N GLY A 306 15.03 -2.19 -18.07
CA GLY A 306 15.31 -3.52 -17.55
C GLY A 306 15.15 -3.64 -16.02
N ASN A 307 14.92 -2.54 -15.30
CA ASN A 307 14.71 -2.51 -13.85
C ASN A 307 13.22 -2.47 -13.52
N SER A 308 12.64 -3.59 -13.09
CA SER A 308 11.22 -3.68 -12.84
C SER A 308 10.82 -2.93 -11.56
N VAL A 309 10.08 -1.84 -11.73
CA VAL A 309 9.38 -1.12 -10.64
C VAL A 309 7.86 -1.37 -10.70
N PHE A 310 7.42 -2.37 -11.47
CA PHE A 310 6.00 -2.66 -11.70
C PHE A 310 5.46 -3.59 -10.61
N VAL A 311 5.35 -3.05 -9.39
CA VAL A 311 4.87 -3.75 -8.19
C VAL A 311 3.47 -3.25 -7.84
N ALA A 312 2.57 -4.14 -7.45
CA ALA A 312 1.16 -3.80 -7.20
C ALA A 312 0.97 -2.57 -6.30
N ARG A 313 1.72 -2.48 -5.18
CA ARG A 313 1.63 -1.36 -4.24
C ARG A 313 2.08 -0.01 -4.83
N TYR A 314 2.95 -0.02 -5.84
CA TYR A 314 3.41 1.20 -6.53
C TYR A 314 2.37 1.75 -7.52
N LEU A 315 1.39 0.91 -7.89
CA LEU A 315 0.31 1.26 -8.82
C LEU A 315 -0.95 1.79 -8.11
N TRP A 316 -1.01 1.67 -6.77
CA TRP A 316 -2.21 2.02 -6.01
C TRP A 316 -2.60 3.49 -6.08
N LEU A 317 -1.66 4.39 -6.40
CA LEU A 317 -1.94 5.81 -6.62
C LEU A 317 -2.92 6.05 -7.78
N ALA A 318 -3.06 5.10 -8.71
CA ALA A 318 -4.01 5.14 -9.83
C ALA A 318 -5.44 4.69 -9.45
N LEU A 319 -5.61 4.00 -8.31
CA LEU A 319 -6.90 3.40 -7.92
C LEU A 319 -8.04 4.43 -7.76
N PRO A 320 -7.82 5.63 -7.17
CA PRO A 320 -8.86 6.65 -7.16
C PRO A 320 -9.30 7.07 -8.56
N GLY A 321 -8.37 7.13 -9.52
CA GLY A 321 -8.69 7.39 -10.93
C GLY A 321 -9.60 6.32 -11.52
N ALA A 322 -9.37 5.03 -11.23
CA ALA A 322 -10.24 3.93 -11.65
C ALA A 322 -11.65 4.02 -11.02
N ALA A 323 -11.74 4.36 -9.72
CA ALA A 323 -13.01 4.57 -9.03
C ALA A 323 -13.81 5.76 -9.60
N LEU A 324 -13.12 6.85 -9.93
CA LEU A 324 -13.73 8.00 -10.62
C LEU A 324 -14.16 7.63 -12.05
N ALA A 325 -13.38 6.80 -12.77
CA ALA A 325 -13.79 6.29 -14.09
C ALA A 325 -15.06 5.43 -14.00
N ALA A 326 -15.15 4.52 -13.01
CA ALA A 326 -16.35 3.75 -12.74
C ALA A 326 -17.55 4.66 -12.42
N THR A 327 -17.33 5.71 -11.63
CA THR A 327 -18.38 6.71 -11.31
C THR A 327 -18.80 7.49 -12.56
N TRP A 328 -17.84 7.84 -13.41
CA TRP A 328 -18.11 8.55 -14.66
C TRP A 328 -18.95 7.69 -15.62
N VAL A 329 -18.57 6.42 -15.88
CA VAL A 329 -19.35 5.57 -16.78
C VAL A 329 -20.76 5.31 -16.25
N ALA A 330 -20.90 5.14 -14.91
CA ALA A 330 -22.21 5.04 -14.26
C ALA A 330 -23.07 6.31 -14.48
N SER A 331 -22.46 7.50 -14.44
CA SER A 331 -23.18 8.78 -14.59
C SER A 331 -23.91 8.93 -15.92
N ARG A 332 -23.53 8.14 -16.93
CA ARG A 332 -24.15 8.14 -18.26
C ARG A 332 -25.56 7.54 -18.25
N PHE A 333 -25.91 6.77 -17.23
CA PHE A 333 -27.15 5.99 -17.18
C PHE A 333 -27.98 6.27 -15.90
N VAL A 334 -27.40 6.91 -14.86
CA VAL A 334 -28.01 7.11 -13.55
C VAL A 334 -28.73 8.44 -13.47
N PRO A 335 -30.08 8.45 -13.26
CA PRO A 335 -30.79 9.69 -12.96
C PRO A 335 -30.44 10.19 -11.56
N ALA A 336 -30.57 11.51 -11.36
CA ALA A 336 -30.18 12.18 -10.11
C ALA A 336 -30.80 11.52 -8.83
N THR A 337 -32.02 11.00 -8.92
CA THR A 337 -32.73 10.38 -7.79
C THR A 337 -32.22 8.98 -7.43
N ARG A 338 -31.46 8.32 -8.29
CA ARG A 338 -31.03 6.91 -8.13
C ARG A 338 -29.60 6.74 -7.62
N TRP A 339 -28.84 7.81 -7.46
CA TRP A 339 -27.46 7.73 -6.96
C TRP A 339 -27.34 7.12 -5.56
N LYS A 340 -28.23 7.51 -4.62
CA LYS A 340 -28.20 7.00 -3.24
C LYS A 340 -28.49 5.49 -3.16
N PRO A 341 -29.59 4.95 -3.75
CA PRO A 341 -29.83 3.50 -3.74
C PRO A 341 -28.74 2.71 -4.47
N LEU A 342 -28.20 3.24 -5.59
CA LEU A 342 -27.12 2.58 -6.31
C LEU A 342 -25.82 2.53 -5.48
N ALA A 343 -25.49 3.61 -4.79
CA ALA A 343 -24.36 3.66 -3.87
C ALA A 343 -24.52 2.68 -2.71
N ALA A 344 -25.75 2.54 -2.16
CA ALA A 344 -26.05 1.57 -1.11
C ALA A 344 -25.87 0.12 -1.60
N ALA A 345 -26.34 -0.19 -2.82
CA ALA A 345 -26.16 -1.50 -3.43
C ALA A 345 -24.65 -1.82 -3.63
N LEU A 346 -23.88 -0.83 -4.12
CA LEU A 346 -22.42 -0.99 -4.26
C LEU A 346 -21.76 -1.18 -2.89
N GLY A 347 -22.11 -0.38 -1.88
CA GLY A 347 -21.57 -0.50 -0.52
C GLY A 347 -21.86 -1.85 0.13
N ALA A 348 -23.06 -2.37 -0.03
CA ALA A 348 -23.41 -3.72 0.42
C ALA A 348 -22.60 -4.79 -0.33
N GLY A 349 -22.46 -4.66 -1.67
CA GLY A 349 -21.63 -5.55 -2.47
C GLY A 349 -20.16 -5.55 -2.03
N VAL A 350 -19.59 -4.38 -1.74
CA VAL A 350 -18.23 -4.24 -1.20
C VAL A 350 -18.06 -4.99 0.11
N LEU A 351 -18.97 -4.80 1.07
CA LEU A 351 -18.93 -5.51 2.34
C LEU A 351 -19.01 -7.02 2.15
N LEU A 352 -19.89 -7.50 1.28
CA LEU A 352 -20.06 -8.94 1.02
C LEU A 352 -18.84 -9.56 0.35
N LEU A 353 -18.23 -8.87 -0.63
CA LEU A 353 -17.13 -9.43 -1.43
C LEU A 353 -15.75 -9.23 -0.80
N ASN A 354 -15.49 -8.07 -0.18
CA ASN A 354 -14.18 -7.72 0.36
C ASN A 354 -14.05 -7.93 1.88
N GLY A 355 -15.15 -8.29 2.57
CA GLY A 355 -15.20 -8.36 4.02
C GLY A 355 -14.41 -9.49 4.68
N GLN A 356 -13.76 -10.39 3.93
CA GLN A 356 -13.01 -11.55 4.47
C GLN A 356 -13.85 -12.35 5.50
N TRP A 357 -15.08 -12.68 5.17
CA TRP A 357 -16.04 -13.32 6.09
C TRP A 357 -15.71 -14.78 6.43
N ASP A 358 -14.84 -15.42 5.63
CA ASP A 358 -14.22 -16.71 5.87
C ASP A 358 -13.29 -16.71 7.09
N ARG A 359 -12.83 -15.52 7.50
CA ARG A 359 -11.98 -15.28 8.66
C ARG A 359 -12.77 -14.53 9.73
N GLY A 360 -12.71 -14.96 10.97
CA GLY A 360 -13.35 -14.28 12.08
C GLY A 360 -12.85 -12.83 12.20
N TRP A 361 -11.53 -12.65 12.15
CA TRP A 361 -10.88 -11.35 12.13
C TRP A 361 -10.14 -11.14 10.80
N PRO A 362 -10.42 -10.08 10.01
CA PRO A 362 -9.73 -9.83 8.75
C PRO A 362 -8.26 -9.45 8.98
N TRP A 363 -7.40 -9.95 8.13
CA TRP A 363 -5.96 -9.67 8.17
C TRP A 363 -5.59 -8.59 7.17
N HIS A 364 -4.59 -7.77 7.55
CA HIS A 364 -3.96 -6.82 6.64
C HIS A 364 -3.11 -7.56 5.60
N HIS A 365 -2.17 -8.40 6.05
CA HIS A 365 -1.29 -9.21 5.23
C HIS A 365 -1.39 -10.69 5.64
N ASN A 366 -0.98 -11.59 4.75
CA ASN A 366 -1.00 -13.04 5.03
C ASN A 366 0.23 -13.52 5.81
N SER A 367 0.90 -12.65 6.56
CA SER A 367 2.10 -13.00 7.34
C SER A 367 1.86 -12.74 8.82
N ASP A 368 1.80 -13.78 9.64
CA ASP A 368 1.65 -13.65 11.10
C ASP A 368 2.96 -13.93 11.85
N TRP A 369 3.92 -13.01 11.71
CA TRP A 369 5.20 -13.07 12.43
C TRP A 369 5.03 -13.09 13.94
N ARG A 370 4.05 -12.37 14.49
CA ARG A 370 3.73 -12.35 15.91
C ARG A 370 3.24 -13.71 16.40
N GLY A 371 2.34 -14.36 15.65
CA GLY A 371 1.85 -15.69 15.98
C GLY A 371 2.95 -16.73 15.91
N ALA A 372 3.81 -16.68 14.89
CA ALA A 372 4.97 -17.56 14.75
C ALA A 372 5.97 -17.42 15.91
N ALA A 373 6.33 -16.17 16.27
CA ALA A 373 7.21 -15.90 17.41
C ALA A 373 6.61 -16.40 18.75
N ARG A 374 5.30 -16.19 18.95
CA ARG A 374 4.57 -16.72 20.12
C ARG A 374 4.62 -18.26 20.16
N LYS A 375 4.45 -18.92 19.00
CA LYS A 375 4.58 -20.38 18.93
C LYS A 375 5.95 -20.87 19.38
N ILE A 376 7.04 -20.19 18.95
CA ILE A 376 8.40 -20.51 19.38
C ILE A 376 8.56 -20.32 20.90
N GLN A 377 7.99 -19.27 21.48
CA GLN A 377 7.97 -19.07 22.93
C GLN A 377 7.25 -20.20 23.67
N GLU A 378 6.14 -20.71 23.12
CA GLU A 378 5.37 -21.85 23.67
C GLU A 378 6.15 -23.16 23.65
N LEU A 379 7.11 -23.33 22.74
CA LEU A 379 7.98 -24.53 22.68
C LEU A 379 8.93 -24.62 23.88
N ARG A 380 9.06 -23.57 24.69
CA ARG A 380 9.92 -23.52 25.90
C ARG A 380 11.36 -23.99 25.63
N LEU A 381 11.93 -23.50 24.54
CA LEU A 381 13.29 -23.83 24.13
C LEU A 381 14.31 -23.42 25.21
N GLY A 382 15.34 -24.23 25.38
CA GLY A 382 16.49 -23.88 26.21
C GLY A 382 17.26 -22.69 25.62
N PRO A 383 18.05 -21.95 26.43
CA PRO A 383 18.80 -20.79 25.94
C PRO A 383 19.82 -21.14 24.84
N ASP A 384 20.32 -22.37 24.85
CA ASP A 384 21.30 -22.88 23.88
C ASP A 384 20.64 -23.57 22.67
N THR A 385 19.30 -23.64 22.61
CA THR A 385 18.61 -24.25 21.48
C THR A 385 18.77 -23.36 20.24
N PRO A 386 19.34 -23.88 19.14
CA PRO A 386 19.51 -23.10 17.92
C PRO A 386 18.17 -22.71 17.30
N VAL A 387 18.05 -21.41 16.93
CA VAL A 387 16.93 -20.89 16.14
C VAL A 387 17.51 -20.28 14.88
N ILE A 388 17.32 -20.97 13.77
CA ILE A 388 17.83 -20.60 12.46
C ILE A 388 16.84 -19.66 11.80
N CYS A 389 17.27 -18.43 11.53
CA CYS A 389 16.45 -17.35 11.04
C CYS A 389 16.93 -16.84 9.66
N PRO A 390 16.38 -17.35 8.55
CA PRO A 390 16.59 -16.73 7.25
C PRO A 390 16.03 -15.30 7.24
N SER A 391 16.78 -14.38 6.65
CA SER A 391 16.34 -12.99 6.51
C SER A 391 15.12 -12.89 5.58
N PRO A 392 14.12 -12.08 5.92
CA PRO A 392 13.02 -11.79 4.99
C PRO A 392 13.38 -10.71 3.95
N PHE A 393 14.58 -10.13 4.01
CA PHE A 393 15.02 -9.04 3.13
C PHE A 393 15.97 -9.55 2.06
N ILE A 394 15.72 -9.17 0.82
CA ILE A 394 16.47 -9.57 -0.37
C ILE A 394 17.92 -9.11 -0.38
N GLU A 395 18.21 -8.06 0.37
CA GLU A 395 19.55 -7.52 0.55
C GLU A 395 20.45 -8.44 1.39
N ALA A 396 19.85 -9.39 2.11
CA ALA A 396 20.58 -10.34 2.94
C ALA A 396 21.18 -11.48 2.10
N LYS A 397 22.20 -11.17 1.31
CA LYS A 397 22.99 -12.12 0.52
C LYS A 397 24.48 -11.75 0.59
N PRO A 398 25.40 -12.69 0.38
CA PRO A 398 26.82 -12.39 0.35
C PRO A 398 27.17 -11.26 -0.64
N PRO A 399 28.11 -10.35 -0.36
CA PRO A 399 28.90 -10.25 0.89
C PRO A 399 28.22 -9.45 2.02
N VAL A 400 26.99 -8.95 1.82
CA VAL A 400 26.24 -8.15 2.83
C VAL A 400 25.81 -9.01 4.00
N TRP A 401 25.25 -10.19 3.71
CA TRP A 401 24.98 -11.18 4.72
C TRP A 401 26.27 -11.82 5.23
N ARG A 402 26.35 -11.94 6.57
CA ARG A 402 27.37 -12.69 7.29
C ARG A 402 26.72 -13.35 8.51
N PRO A 403 27.21 -14.51 8.97
CA PRO A 403 26.68 -15.17 10.17
C PRO A 403 26.72 -14.32 11.44
N ASP A 404 27.73 -13.42 11.53
CA ASP A 404 27.96 -12.46 12.62
C ASP A 404 27.32 -11.08 12.38
N TYR A 405 26.31 -10.97 11.50
CA TYR A 405 25.63 -9.71 11.23
C TYR A 405 25.10 -9.11 12.55
N PRO A 406 25.36 -7.82 12.83
CA PRO A 406 25.03 -7.24 14.10
C PRO A 406 23.50 -7.11 14.32
N LEU A 407 23.05 -7.52 15.51
CA LEU A 407 21.66 -7.33 15.96
C LEU A 407 21.63 -6.26 17.07
N PRO A 408 20.60 -5.38 17.09
CA PRO A 408 19.56 -5.23 16.08
C PRO A 408 20.10 -4.62 14.80
N GLY A 409 19.61 -5.12 13.64
CA GLY A 409 20.01 -4.64 12.33
C GLY A 409 18.90 -4.77 11.30
N PHE A 410 18.95 -3.95 10.25
CA PHE A 410 17.85 -3.83 9.29
C PHE A 410 17.45 -5.16 8.65
N LEU A 411 18.40 -6.02 8.32
CA LEU A 411 18.12 -7.29 7.63
C LEU A 411 17.33 -8.32 8.47
N TYR A 412 17.28 -8.14 9.80
CA TYR A 412 16.61 -9.04 10.72
C TYR A 412 15.66 -8.31 11.67
N THR A 413 14.97 -7.29 11.15
CA THR A 413 14.03 -6.47 11.93
C THR A 413 12.92 -7.26 12.60
N HIS A 414 12.52 -8.41 12.02
CA HIS A 414 11.51 -9.29 12.59
C HIS A 414 11.91 -9.82 13.98
N LEU A 415 13.21 -10.04 14.24
CA LEU A 415 13.71 -10.47 15.54
C LEU A 415 13.67 -9.36 16.59
N GLY A 416 13.84 -8.09 16.15
CA GLY A 416 13.70 -6.93 17.03
C GLY A 416 12.25 -6.58 17.36
N VAL A 417 11.33 -6.81 16.42
CA VAL A 417 9.90 -6.53 16.58
C VAL A 417 9.18 -7.67 17.31
N TYR A 418 9.51 -8.91 16.99
CA TYR A 418 8.93 -10.13 17.57
C TYR A 418 10.03 -11.06 18.04
N PRO A 419 10.61 -10.79 19.24
CA PRO A 419 11.75 -11.55 19.75
C PRO A 419 11.37 -13.00 20.05
N VAL A 420 12.30 -13.89 19.78
CA VAL A 420 12.19 -15.33 20.06
C VAL A 420 13.29 -15.78 21.00
N PRO A 421 13.06 -16.80 21.86
CA PRO A 421 14.08 -17.38 22.72
C PRO A 421 15.03 -18.28 21.94
N GLY A 422 16.17 -18.62 22.54
CA GLY A 422 17.17 -19.55 22.01
C GLY A 422 18.39 -18.84 21.42
N GLN A 423 19.32 -19.62 20.89
CA GLN A 423 20.53 -19.12 20.23
C GLN A 423 20.22 -18.80 18.76
N ILE A 424 20.21 -17.51 18.44
CA ILE A 424 19.85 -17.05 17.09
C ILE A 424 20.98 -17.27 16.10
N TRP A 425 20.67 -17.95 15.00
CA TRP A 425 21.56 -18.16 13.86
C TRP A 425 21.01 -17.50 12.62
N LEU A 426 21.78 -16.55 12.07
CA LEU A 426 21.35 -15.68 10.98
C LEU A 426 21.67 -16.32 9.63
N PHE A 427 20.64 -16.56 8.83
CA PHE A 427 20.78 -17.12 7.48
C PHE A 427 20.38 -16.06 6.42
N PRO A 428 20.91 -16.16 5.17
CA PRO A 428 20.57 -15.20 4.11
C PRO A 428 19.14 -15.38 3.61
N PHE A 429 18.71 -14.43 2.76
CA PHE A 429 17.41 -14.49 2.06
C PHE A 429 17.38 -15.65 1.03
N GLU A 430 18.45 -15.80 0.26
CA GLU A 430 18.64 -16.87 -0.72
C GLU A 430 19.76 -17.80 -0.27
N ASP A 431 19.72 -19.05 -0.73
CA ASP A 431 20.79 -19.99 -0.56
C ASP A 431 22.06 -19.54 -1.31
N SER A 432 23.21 -19.92 -0.80
CA SER A 432 24.52 -19.69 -1.41
C SER A 432 25.52 -20.73 -0.91
N ALA A 433 26.62 -20.89 -1.64
CA ALA A 433 27.71 -21.79 -1.23
C ALA A 433 28.26 -21.45 0.17
N GLU A 434 28.33 -20.14 0.49
CA GLU A 434 28.76 -19.65 1.81
C GLU A 434 27.73 -20.02 2.89
N ALA A 435 26.42 -19.85 2.61
CA ALA A 435 25.36 -20.21 3.55
C ALA A 435 25.30 -21.72 3.80
N GLU A 436 25.45 -22.53 2.75
CA GLU A 436 25.54 -24.00 2.90
C GLU A 436 26.81 -24.43 3.63
N GLY A 437 27.96 -23.76 3.39
CA GLY A 437 29.19 -23.99 4.14
C GLY A 437 29.00 -23.73 5.64
N PHE A 438 28.37 -22.61 5.97
CA PHE A 438 28.01 -22.26 7.35
C PHE A 438 27.03 -23.28 7.96
N ALA A 439 25.99 -23.68 7.22
CA ALA A 439 25.03 -24.69 7.69
C ALA A 439 25.69 -26.04 7.98
N ARG A 440 26.65 -26.48 7.15
CA ARG A 440 27.44 -27.71 7.39
C ARG A 440 28.32 -27.61 8.64
N GLN A 441 28.96 -26.47 8.85
CA GLN A 441 29.74 -26.22 10.07
C GLN A 441 28.84 -26.31 11.31
N LEU A 442 27.65 -25.72 11.26
CA LEU A 442 26.67 -25.76 12.36
C LEU A 442 26.16 -27.18 12.63
N SER A 443 25.83 -27.94 11.58
CA SER A 443 25.38 -29.33 11.73
C SER A 443 26.43 -30.24 12.35
N GLY A 444 27.71 -30.03 12.02
CA GLY A 444 28.82 -30.83 12.56
C GLY A 444 29.28 -30.45 13.98
N GLN A 445 29.05 -29.23 14.43
CA GLN A 445 29.61 -28.76 15.72
C GLN A 445 28.56 -28.59 16.85
N THR A 446 27.37 -28.20 16.49
CA THR A 446 26.38 -27.72 17.48
C THR A 446 25.13 -28.60 17.52
N LEU A 447 24.68 -29.13 16.39
CA LEU A 447 23.50 -29.99 16.36
C LEU A 447 23.75 -31.35 17.01
N ASP A 448 25.01 -31.81 17.10
CA ASP A 448 25.39 -32.99 17.86
C ASP A 448 25.14 -32.83 19.37
N VAL A 449 25.18 -31.61 19.89
CA VAL A 449 25.00 -31.32 21.32
C VAL A 449 23.55 -30.96 21.62
N SER A 450 22.83 -30.36 20.67
CA SER A 450 21.45 -29.91 20.82
C SER A 450 20.48 -31.06 20.53
N LYS A 451 19.48 -31.21 21.39
CA LYS A 451 18.39 -32.20 21.20
C LYS A 451 17.32 -31.72 20.22
N SER A 452 17.30 -30.47 19.90
CA SER A 452 16.35 -29.82 18.99
C SER A 452 16.90 -28.52 18.42
N PHE A 453 16.38 -28.11 17.27
CA PHE A 453 16.56 -26.77 16.72
C PHE A 453 15.31 -26.32 15.96
N VAL A 454 15.18 -25.02 15.72
CA VAL A 454 14.02 -24.42 15.06
C VAL A 454 14.46 -23.71 13.79
N LEU A 455 13.69 -23.86 12.70
CA LEU A 455 13.73 -22.98 11.54
C LEU A 455 12.56 -21.98 11.66
N TYR A 456 12.83 -20.68 11.48
CA TYR A 456 11.85 -19.61 11.62
C TYR A 456 12.04 -18.53 10.57
N GLY A 457 11.07 -18.35 9.69
CA GLY A 457 11.16 -17.35 8.63
C GLY A 457 10.02 -17.39 7.61
N GLY A 458 10.21 -16.80 6.45
CA GLY A 458 9.29 -16.91 5.33
C GLY A 458 9.19 -18.34 4.80
N GLN A 459 7.99 -18.74 4.37
CA GLN A 459 7.69 -20.12 3.94
C GLN A 459 8.66 -20.64 2.87
N GLY A 460 9.06 -19.80 1.90
CA GLY A 460 9.99 -20.21 0.84
C GLY A 460 11.39 -20.55 1.37
N GLN A 461 11.94 -19.69 2.22
CA GLN A 461 13.27 -19.87 2.81
C GLN A 461 13.29 -21.04 3.80
N VAL A 462 12.28 -21.12 4.67
CA VAL A 462 12.14 -22.24 5.63
C VAL A 462 11.98 -23.55 4.88
N GLY A 463 11.17 -23.59 3.81
CA GLY A 463 11.00 -24.81 3.00
C GLY A 463 12.32 -25.31 2.40
N PHE A 464 13.11 -24.40 1.79
CA PHE A 464 14.44 -24.73 1.26
C PHE A 464 15.35 -25.32 2.34
N TRP A 465 15.53 -24.62 3.46
CA TRP A 465 16.44 -25.07 4.52
C TRP A 465 15.93 -26.34 5.21
N LYS A 466 14.63 -26.52 5.36
CA LYS A 466 14.04 -27.77 5.86
C LYS A 466 14.45 -28.97 4.99
N ASP A 467 14.31 -28.83 3.67
CA ASP A 467 14.64 -29.90 2.75
C ASP A 467 16.16 -30.14 2.70
N TRP A 468 16.96 -29.07 2.80
CA TRP A 468 18.42 -29.14 2.91
C TRP A 468 18.85 -29.92 4.16
N PHE A 469 18.30 -29.61 5.36
CA PHE A 469 18.62 -30.31 6.61
C PHE A 469 18.13 -31.76 6.59
N ASN A 470 16.97 -32.06 6.05
CA ASN A 470 16.46 -33.43 5.91
C ASN A 470 17.39 -34.31 5.03
N GLY A 471 18.11 -33.70 4.11
CA GLY A 471 19.08 -34.41 3.25
C GLY A 471 20.46 -34.66 3.91
N ARG A 472 20.68 -34.28 5.17
CA ARG A 472 21.99 -34.41 5.83
C ARG A 472 22.12 -35.76 6.53
N PRO A 473 23.24 -36.51 6.29
CA PRO A 473 23.52 -37.76 7.00
C PRO A 473 23.64 -37.55 8.51
N GLU A 474 24.16 -36.40 8.95
CA GLU A 474 24.37 -36.01 10.35
C GLU A 474 23.06 -35.91 11.12
N LEU A 475 21.95 -35.67 10.40
CA LEU A 475 20.60 -35.59 10.94
C LEU A 475 19.78 -36.86 10.68
N ALA A 476 20.42 -37.97 10.33
CA ALA A 476 19.76 -39.25 10.17
C ALA A 476 19.07 -39.64 11.48
N GLY A 477 17.77 -39.95 11.43
CA GLY A 477 16.94 -40.25 12.59
C GLY A 477 16.29 -39.07 13.30
N TRP A 478 16.59 -37.81 12.86
CA TRP A 478 15.81 -36.67 13.33
C TRP A 478 14.44 -36.63 12.67
N SER A 479 13.45 -36.17 13.41
CA SER A 479 12.10 -35.87 12.91
C SER A 479 11.85 -34.36 12.95
N ASN A 480 10.89 -33.92 12.16
CA ASN A 480 10.48 -32.51 12.19
C ASN A 480 8.96 -32.36 12.31
N GLU A 481 8.55 -31.32 13.04
CA GLU A 481 7.17 -30.89 13.17
C GLU A 481 7.03 -29.50 12.55
N GLN A 482 6.11 -29.35 11.60
CA GLN A 482 5.91 -28.14 10.83
C GLN A 482 4.63 -27.41 11.25
N PHE A 483 4.75 -26.14 11.62
CA PHE A 483 3.65 -25.27 12.01
C PHE A 483 3.38 -24.25 10.89
N ARG A 484 2.28 -24.44 10.14
CA ARG A 484 1.89 -23.65 8.96
C ARG A 484 0.68 -22.74 9.18
N THR A 485 0.32 -22.44 10.42
CA THR A 485 -0.88 -21.66 10.75
C THR A 485 -0.68 -20.14 10.65
N PHE A 486 0.52 -19.69 10.22
CA PHE A 486 0.94 -18.29 10.26
C PHE A 486 0.98 -17.61 8.86
N GLY A 487 0.23 -18.16 7.90
CA GLY A 487 0.20 -17.66 6.54
C GLY A 487 1.52 -17.88 5.80
N ASP A 488 2.18 -16.80 5.37
CA ASP A 488 3.45 -16.87 4.63
C ASP A 488 4.68 -17.03 5.54
N VAL A 489 4.48 -17.17 6.85
CA VAL A 489 5.53 -17.42 7.85
C VAL A 489 5.42 -18.86 8.33
N GLU A 490 6.56 -19.51 8.54
CA GLU A 490 6.63 -20.90 8.92
C GLU A 490 7.59 -21.09 10.09
N VAL A 491 7.24 -22.04 10.96
CA VAL A 491 8.08 -22.55 12.05
C VAL A 491 8.20 -24.06 11.87
N VAL A 492 9.42 -24.56 11.89
CA VAL A 492 9.72 -26.01 11.85
C VAL A 492 10.60 -26.37 13.04
N LEU A 493 10.12 -27.25 13.89
CA LEU A 493 10.89 -27.83 14.99
C LEU A 493 11.52 -29.14 14.54
N PHE A 494 12.82 -29.24 14.61
CA PHE A 494 13.57 -30.50 14.46
C PHE A 494 13.90 -31.05 15.85
N HIS A 495 13.75 -32.34 16.04
CA HIS A 495 14.08 -33.03 17.30
C HIS A 495 14.59 -34.44 17.06
N HIS A 496 15.48 -34.88 17.92
CA HIS A 496 16.00 -36.22 17.92
C HIS A 496 15.15 -37.11 18.86
N PRO A 497 14.49 -38.18 18.37
CA PRO A 497 13.53 -38.95 19.15
C PRO A 497 14.12 -39.75 20.32
N SER A 498 15.42 -39.95 20.36
CA SER A 498 16.12 -40.83 21.33
C SER A 498 17.02 -40.11 22.34
N ARG A 499 16.88 -38.78 22.47
CA ARG A 499 17.70 -38.04 23.46
C ARG A 499 16.89 -37.09 24.34
#